data_ce15be504e81c7eaff9a5baa22849a0b
#
_entry.id   ce15be504e81c7eaff9a5baa22849a0b
#
_cell.length_a   1.000
_cell.length_b   1.000
_cell.length_c   1.000
_cell.angle_alpha   90.00
_cell.angle_beta   90.00
_cell.angle_gamma   90.00
#
_symmetry.space_group_name_H-M   'P 1'
#
loop_
_entity.id
_entity.type
_entity.pdbx_description
1 polymer ?
#
loop_
_entity_poly.entity_id
_entity_poly.type
_entity_poly.pdbx_seq_one_letter_code
_entity_poly.pdbx_strand_id
1 'polypeptide(L)'
;MTAHDNSTEQPRQPDLSRRSLLAAAAGLPALGLAGGAWAQGSDKPEKEEVRIGFIPLTDCASVVMASVLGFDKKYGIKIIPTKEASWAGVRDKLVNGELDMAHVLYGLIYGVHLGVAGPKKDMAVLMTLNRNGQAITLSKKLADAGAVDGASLAKVMAKDKRDYTFAQTFPTGTHAMWLYYWLAAHGINPLKDAKVITVPPPQMVANMRVGNMDGYCVGEPWGHRAIIDGIGITGTTTQDIWPEHPEKVLGTTSDFVKKYPNTARAVIMAVLEASRWIDAGLINKNKMAETIADKAYVNTSVDAINQRILGRYQNGLGKTWDDPRHMKFFDDGAVNFPYLSDGMWFLTQHKRWGLLKDHPDYLGTAKAINQTKLYAEAASALKISVPKDPMRSSKLLDGVVWDGKDPAKYADSFKVKG
;
A
#
# COMPACT_ATOMS: atom_id res chain seq x y z
N MET A 1 -1.78 -4.44 -84.35
CA MET A 1 -0.69 -3.60 -83.81
C MET A 1 -0.73 -3.71 -82.34
N THR A 2 0.12 -4.54 -81.84
CA THR A 2 0.86 -4.71 -80.60
C THR A 2 0.16 -4.29 -79.30
N ALA A 3 -0.28 -5.31 -78.55
CA ALA A 3 -0.58 -5.32 -77.14
C ALA A 3 0.74 -5.31 -76.37
N HIS A 4 0.80 -4.47 -75.28
CA HIS A 4 1.82 -4.58 -74.26
C HIS A 4 1.16 -5.12 -72.95
N ASP A 5 1.63 -6.33 -72.68
CA ASP A 5 1.37 -7.05 -71.44
C ASP A 5 2.25 -6.46 -70.35
N ASN A 6 1.67 -6.07 -69.21
CA ASN A 6 2.37 -5.60 -68.02
C ASN A 6 1.92 -6.43 -66.82
N SER A 7 2.54 -7.60 -66.67
CA SER A 7 2.42 -8.44 -65.50
C SER A 7 3.30 -7.87 -64.36
N THR A 8 2.68 -7.31 -63.35
CA THR A 8 3.32 -6.93 -62.07
C THR A 8 3.46 -8.17 -61.18
N GLU A 9 4.70 -8.64 -61.00
CA GLU A 9 5.06 -9.66 -60.02
C GLU A 9 4.82 -9.16 -58.58
N GLN A 10 3.98 -9.88 -57.81
CA GLN A 10 3.89 -9.74 -56.36
C GLN A 10 5.03 -10.55 -55.70
N PRO A 11 5.69 -9.99 -54.63
CA PRO A 11 6.72 -10.73 -53.89
C PRO A 11 6.10 -11.86 -53.08
N ARG A 12 6.60 -13.07 -53.24
CA ARG A 12 6.23 -14.28 -52.48
C ARG A 12 6.61 -14.11 -51.01
N GLN A 13 5.66 -14.31 -50.13
CA GLN A 13 5.90 -14.49 -48.71
C GLN A 13 6.61 -15.85 -48.47
N PRO A 14 7.58 -15.92 -47.55
CA PRO A 14 8.24 -17.20 -47.23
C PRO A 14 7.30 -18.09 -46.41
N ASP A 15 7.13 -19.30 -46.89
CA ASP A 15 6.36 -20.37 -46.26
C ASP A 15 7.13 -20.90 -45.03
N LEU A 16 6.67 -20.48 -43.82
CA LEU A 16 7.20 -20.98 -42.57
C LEU A 16 6.53 -22.31 -42.23
N SER A 17 7.15 -23.42 -42.67
CA SER A 17 6.67 -24.76 -42.36
C SER A 17 6.67 -25.02 -40.84
N ARG A 18 5.67 -25.78 -40.37
CA ARG A 18 5.50 -26.18 -38.95
C ARG A 18 6.74 -26.88 -38.34
N ARG A 19 7.67 -27.34 -39.15
CA ARG A 19 8.94 -27.93 -38.70
C ARG A 19 9.96 -26.89 -38.23
N SER A 20 9.91 -25.67 -38.72
CA SER A 20 10.82 -24.58 -38.27
C SER A 20 10.45 -23.99 -36.91
N LEU A 21 9.21 -24.15 -36.49
CA LEU A 21 8.74 -23.67 -35.13
C LEU A 21 9.14 -24.63 -34.00
N LEU A 22 9.43 -25.91 -34.33
CA LEU A 22 9.87 -26.89 -33.32
C LEU A 22 11.39 -26.85 -33.06
N ALA A 23 12.17 -26.28 -33.96
CA ALA A 23 13.63 -26.15 -33.80
C ALA A 23 14.03 -24.92 -32.94
N ALA A 24 13.14 -23.90 -32.78
CA ALA A 24 13.39 -22.73 -31.95
C ALA A 24 13.07 -22.95 -30.46
N ALA A 25 12.40 -24.05 -30.10
CA ALA A 25 12.06 -24.38 -28.71
C ALA A 25 13.16 -25.20 -27.99
N ALA A 26 14.22 -25.61 -28.67
CA ALA A 26 15.29 -26.45 -28.08
C ALA A 26 16.51 -25.67 -27.58
N GLY A 27 16.46 -24.34 -27.56
CA GLY A 27 17.59 -23.47 -27.19
C GLY A 27 17.39 -22.62 -25.92
N LEU A 28 16.36 -22.87 -25.15
CA LEU A 28 16.30 -22.31 -23.77
C LEU A 28 17.26 -23.14 -22.90
N PRO A 29 18.31 -22.54 -22.31
CA PRO A 29 19.04 -23.26 -21.28
C PRO A 29 18.00 -23.62 -20.24
N ALA A 30 17.88 -24.92 -19.90
CA ALA A 30 17.29 -25.37 -18.67
C ALA A 30 18.00 -24.57 -17.57
N LEU A 31 17.36 -23.50 -17.08
CA LEU A 31 17.69 -22.93 -15.80
C LEU A 31 17.47 -24.09 -14.83
N GLY A 32 18.56 -24.85 -14.62
CA GLY A 32 18.64 -25.83 -13.58
C GLY A 32 18.07 -25.13 -12.34
N LEU A 33 17.20 -25.81 -11.64
CA LEU A 33 16.84 -25.53 -10.26
C LEU A 33 18.16 -25.36 -9.52
N ALA A 34 18.75 -24.15 -9.59
CA ALA A 34 19.79 -23.74 -8.68
C ALA A 34 19.14 -23.86 -7.32
N GLY A 35 19.48 -24.93 -6.63
CA GLY A 35 19.13 -25.11 -5.24
C GLY A 35 19.37 -23.79 -4.54
N GLY A 36 18.40 -23.34 -3.78
CA GLY A 36 18.28 -22.00 -3.23
C GLY A 36 19.63 -21.41 -2.86
N ALA A 37 19.78 -20.11 -3.05
CA ALA A 37 20.95 -19.30 -2.69
C ALA A 37 21.15 -19.25 -1.15
N TRP A 38 21.02 -20.38 -0.49
CA TRP A 38 21.27 -20.60 0.92
C TRP A 38 22.73 -21.02 1.07
N ALA A 39 23.56 -20.10 1.45
CA ALA A 39 24.92 -20.43 1.85
C ALA A 39 24.86 -21.26 3.14
N GLN A 40 25.12 -22.57 3.02
CA GLN A 40 25.41 -23.52 4.09
C GLN A 40 24.42 -23.67 5.26
N GLY A 41 23.65 -24.72 5.21
CA GLY A 41 23.33 -25.65 6.34
C GLY A 41 22.22 -25.27 7.30
N SER A 42 21.95 -24.02 7.68
CA SER A 42 20.96 -23.66 8.72
C SER A 42 19.84 -22.71 8.26
N ASP A 43 19.77 -22.37 6.99
CA ASP A 43 18.90 -21.32 6.46
C ASP A 43 17.55 -21.83 5.93
N LYS A 44 17.24 -23.11 6.12
CA LYS A 44 15.95 -23.67 5.69
C LYS A 44 14.81 -23.02 6.49
N PRO A 45 13.71 -22.60 5.83
CA PRO A 45 12.52 -22.12 6.52
C PRO A 45 12.01 -23.15 7.56
N GLU A 46 11.68 -22.68 8.74
CA GLU A 46 11.16 -23.51 9.84
C GLU A 46 9.68 -23.85 9.59
N LYS A 47 8.99 -23.04 8.82
CA LYS A 47 7.58 -23.20 8.45
C LYS A 47 7.43 -23.00 6.95
N GLU A 48 6.95 -24.03 6.24
CA GLU A 48 6.83 -24.01 4.78
C GLU A 48 5.59 -23.25 4.30
N GLU A 49 4.43 -23.43 4.93
CA GLU A 49 3.19 -22.72 4.58
C GLU A 49 3.02 -21.47 5.43
N VAL A 50 2.86 -20.31 4.76
CA VAL A 50 2.68 -19.01 5.41
C VAL A 50 1.40 -18.37 4.96
N ARG A 51 0.43 -18.20 5.87
CA ARG A 51 -0.83 -17.51 5.61
C ARG A 51 -0.64 -16.02 5.78
N ILE A 52 -0.80 -15.26 4.69
CA ILE A 52 -0.67 -13.81 4.68
C ILE A 52 -2.02 -13.18 4.39
N GLY A 53 -2.61 -12.56 5.42
CA GLY A 53 -3.88 -11.85 5.30
C GLY A 53 -3.77 -10.60 4.43
N PHE A 54 -4.80 -10.31 3.63
CA PHE A 54 -4.88 -9.05 2.88
C PHE A 54 -6.31 -8.54 2.77
N ILE A 55 -6.47 -7.23 2.69
CA ILE A 55 -7.72 -6.57 2.33
C ILE A 55 -7.72 -6.27 0.83
N PRO A 56 -8.90 -6.35 0.14
CA PRO A 56 -9.03 -6.03 -1.28
C PRO A 56 -8.67 -4.58 -1.62
N LEU A 57 -7.39 -4.35 -1.86
CA LEU A 57 -6.76 -3.07 -2.18
C LEU A 57 -5.64 -3.32 -3.18
N THR A 58 -5.33 -2.36 -4.03
CA THR A 58 -4.24 -2.47 -5.02
C THR A 58 -2.89 -2.80 -4.37
N ASP A 59 -2.67 -2.29 -3.17
CA ASP A 59 -1.41 -2.46 -2.43
C ASP A 59 -1.18 -3.87 -1.84
N CYS A 60 -2.13 -4.81 -1.98
CA CYS A 60 -1.89 -6.23 -1.72
C CYS A 60 -1.02 -6.91 -2.81
N ALA A 61 -0.76 -6.21 -3.91
CA ALA A 61 -0.19 -6.78 -5.12
C ALA A 61 1.13 -7.52 -4.91
N SER A 62 2.06 -6.98 -4.12
CA SER A 62 3.37 -7.62 -3.93
C SER A 62 3.25 -8.99 -3.21
N VAL A 63 2.33 -9.10 -2.24
CA VAL A 63 2.05 -10.36 -1.55
C VAL A 63 1.38 -11.37 -2.49
N VAL A 64 0.37 -10.95 -3.25
CA VAL A 64 -0.35 -11.80 -4.21
C VAL A 64 0.59 -12.27 -5.31
N MET A 65 1.37 -11.37 -5.90
CA MET A 65 2.28 -11.70 -7.01
C MET A 65 3.44 -12.57 -6.55
N ALA A 66 3.89 -12.47 -5.29
CA ALA A 66 4.92 -13.36 -4.73
C ALA A 66 4.48 -14.83 -4.80
N SER A 67 3.21 -15.11 -4.52
CA SER A 67 2.61 -16.45 -4.63
C SER A 67 2.30 -16.83 -6.08
N VAL A 68 1.62 -15.97 -6.84
CA VAL A 68 1.16 -16.25 -8.21
C VAL A 68 2.33 -16.51 -9.17
N LEU A 69 3.41 -15.76 -9.04
CA LEU A 69 4.62 -15.91 -9.88
C LEU A 69 5.59 -16.97 -9.33
N GLY A 70 5.32 -17.56 -8.17
CA GLY A 70 6.14 -18.60 -7.57
C GLY A 70 7.47 -18.11 -7.01
N PHE A 71 7.60 -16.81 -6.69
CA PHE A 71 8.80 -16.31 -6.01
C PHE A 71 8.98 -16.92 -4.62
N ASP A 72 7.89 -17.25 -3.95
CA ASP A 72 7.87 -17.96 -2.67
C ASP A 72 8.56 -19.31 -2.72
N LYS A 73 8.31 -20.08 -3.78
CA LYS A 73 8.90 -21.43 -3.99
C LYS A 73 10.42 -21.40 -4.11
N LYS A 74 11.00 -20.30 -4.64
CA LYS A 74 12.46 -20.12 -4.72
C LYS A 74 13.11 -20.17 -3.34
N TYR A 75 12.39 -19.82 -2.28
CA TYR A 75 12.86 -19.71 -0.92
C TYR A 75 12.31 -20.81 -0.02
N GLY A 76 11.79 -21.90 -0.61
CA GLY A 76 11.33 -23.08 0.12
C GLY A 76 10.08 -22.85 0.95
N ILE A 77 9.27 -21.86 0.61
CA ILE A 77 7.99 -21.54 1.27
C ILE A 77 6.85 -21.55 0.26
N LYS A 78 5.63 -21.59 0.79
CA LYS A 78 4.39 -21.43 0.05
C LYS A 78 3.57 -20.34 0.74
N ILE A 79 3.47 -19.18 0.11
CA ILE A 79 2.60 -18.09 0.54
C ILE A 79 1.16 -18.44 0.18
N ILE A 80 0.27 -18.32 1.16
CA ILE A 80 -1.18 -18.48 1.00
C ILE A 80 -1.84 -17.12 1.25
N PRO A 81 -2.09 -16.32 0.18
CA PRO A 81 -2.80 -15.06 0.32
C PRO A 81 -4.22 -15.32 0.82
N THR A 82 -4.58 -14.77 1.97
CA THR A 82 -5.86 -14.98 2.64
C THR A 82 -6.67 -13.69 2.63
N LYS A 83 -7.76 -13.67 1.86
CA LYS A 83 -8.62 -12.48 1.72
C LYS A 83 -9.43 -12.24 2.99
N GLU A 84 -9.34 -11.04 3.52
CA GLU A 84 -10.01 -10.61 4.74
C GLU A 84 -11.04 -9.51 4.47
N ALA A 85 -12.09 -9.46 5.31
CA ALA A 85 -13.21 -8.54 5.11
C ALA A 85 -12.97 -7.16 5.77
N SER A 86 -12.16 -7.09 6.83
CA SER A 86 -11.94 -5.87 7.61
C SER A 86 -10.59 -5.87 8.32
N TRP A 87 -10.09 -4.67 8.64
CA TRP A 87 -8.85 -4.52 9.41
C TRP A 87 -8.97 -5.03 10.85
N ALA A 88 -10.15 -5.00 11.45
CA ALA A 88 -10.40 -5.63 12.75
C ALA A 88 -10.20 -7.15 12.65
N GLY A 89 -10.72 -7.78 11.60
CA GLY A 89 -10.51 -9.21 11.36
C GLY A 89 -9.03 -9.55 11.14
N VAL A 90 -8.30 -8.74 10.36
CA VAL A 90 -6.85 -8.92 10.18
C VAL A 90 -6.11 -8.83 11.52
N ARG A 91 -6.41 -7.79 12.32
CA ARG A 91 -5.85 -7.64 13.66
C ARG A 91 -6.07 -8.87 14.53
N ASP A 92 -7.32 -9.29 14.64
CA ASP A 92 -7.68 -10.39 15.55
C ASP A 92 -7.02 -11.70 15.13
N LYS A 93 -7.00 -11.99 13.82
CA LYS A 93 -6.37 -13.19 13.28
C LYS A 93 -4.84 -13.18 13.37
N LEU A 94 -4.19 -12.01 13.29
CA LEU A 94 -2.76 -11.88 13.59
C LEU A 94 -2.47 -12.13 15.06
N VAL A 95 -3.27 -11.54 15.97
CA VAL A 95 -3.06 -11.64 17.41
C VAL A 95 -3.27 -13.09 17.90
N ASN A 96 -4.25 -13.81 17.36
CA ASN A 96 -4.57 -15.19 17.77
C ASN A 96 -3.79 -16.27 16.96
N GLY A 97 -3.04 -15.87 15.92
CA GLY A 97 -2.19 -16.79 15.13
C GLY A 97 -2.91 -17.56 14.03
N GLU A 98 -4.14 -17.18 13.66
CA GLU A 98 -4.82 -17.72 12.46
C GLU A 98 -4.15 -17.24 11.18
N LEU A 99 -3.61 -16.02 11.19
CA LEU A 99 -2.71 -15.48 10.17
C LEU A 99 -1.29 -15.46 10.71
N ASP A 100 -0.35 -15.86 9.88
CA ASP A 100 1.08 -15.77 10.20
C ASP A 100 1.60 -14.35 10.02
N MET A 101 1.17 -13.69 8.96
CA MET A 101 1.52 -12.33 8.58
C MET A 101 0.32 -11.65 7.93
N ALA A 102 0.42 -10.36 7.68
CA ALA A 102 -0.55 -9.64 6.87
C ALA A 102 0.09 -8.49 6.10
N HIS A 103 -0.47 -8.21 4.93
CA HIS A 103 -0.50 -6.89 4.32
C HIS A 103 -1.38 -6.02 5.20
N VAL A 104 -0.81 -5.08 5.93
CA VAL A 104 -1.52 -4.39 7.00
C VAL A 104 -1.16 -2.91 7.11
N LEU A 105 -2.08 -2.12 7.67
CA LEU A 105 -1.88 -0.70 7.96
C LEU A 105 -0.72 -0.49 8.93
N TYR A 106 0.22 0.41 8.59
CA TYR A 106 1.38 0.67 9.43
C TYR A 106 0.98 1.05 10.87
N GLY A 107 0.12 2.05 11.01
CA GLY A 107 -0.32 2.53 12.32
C GLY A 107 -1.11 1.50 13.13
N LEU A 108 -1.78 0.51 12.48
CA LEU A 108 -2.48 -0.56 13.19
C LEU A 108 -1.50 -1.44 13.97
N ILE A 109 -0.37 -1.82 13.37
CA ILE A 109 0.68 -2.63 14.03
C ILE A 109 1.17 -1.93 15.30
N TYR A 110 1.44 -0.62 15.21
CA TYR A 110 1.85 0.19 16.35
C TYR A 110 0.76 0.31 17.42
N GLY A 111 -0.48 0.48 16.98
CA GLY A 111 -1.64 0.55 17.88
C GLY A 111 -1.87 -0.75 18.65
N VAL A 112 -1.71 -1.91 18.01
CA VAL A 112 -1.81 -3.22 18.69
C VAL A 112 -0.65 -3.41 19.66
N HIS A 113 0.58 -3.05 19.26
CA HIS A 113 1.75 -3.18 20.11
C HIS A 113 1.60 -2.40 21.42
N LEU A 114 0.99 -1.21 21.36
CA LEU A 114 0.75 -0.36 22.52
C LEU A 114 -0.61 -0.61 23.22
N GLY A 115 -1.45 -1.51 22.68
CA GLY A 115 -2.74 -1.85 23.27
C GLY A 115 -3.84 -0.81 23.06
N VAL A 116 -3.68 0.11 22.09
CA VAL A 116 -4.70 1.16 21.78
C VAL A 116 -5.54 0.81 20.56
N ALA A 117 -5.28 -0.33 19.92
CA ALA A 117 -6.03 -0.82 18.77
C ALA A 117 -6.71 -2.17 19.02
N GLY A 118 -6.90 -2.55 20.28
CA GLY A 118 -7.42 -3.84 20.73
C GLY A 118 -6.48 -4.53 21.73
N PRO A 119 -6.55 -5.85 21.86
CA PRO A 119 -5.67 -6.59 22.76
C PRO A 119 -4.19 -6.31 22.47
N LYS A 120 -3.42 -6.00 23.50
CA LYS A 120 -1.99 -5.75 23.37
C LYS A 120 -1.26 -7.04 22.96
N LYS A 121 -0.43 -6.93 21.94
CA LYS A 121 0.45 -8.01 21.47
C LYS A 121 1.73 -7.39 20.93
N ASP A 122 2.87 -8.00 21.24
CA ASP A 122 4.13 -7.56 20.66
C ASP A 122 4.16 -7.85 19.16
N MET A 123 4.25 -6.79 18.38
CA MET A 123 4.14 -6.82 16.92
C MET A 123 5.50 -6.56 16.25
N ALA A 124 5.59 -6.95 14.98
CA ALA A 124 6.75 -6.73 14.15
C ALA A 124 6.35 -6.24 12.75
N VAL A 125 7.12 -5.31 12.21
CA VAL A 125 7.08 -4.83 10.82
C VAL A 125 8.33 -5.35 10.11
N LEU A 126 8.13 -6.19 9.10
CA LEU A 126 9.23 -6.83 8.37
C LEU A 126 9.74 -5.93 7.23
N MET A 127 8.84 -5.26 6.53
CA MET A 127 9.13 -4.34 5.43
C MET A 127 7.93 -3.44 5.12
N THR A 128 8.17 -2.33 4.44
CA THR A 128 7.12 -1.54 3.79
C THR A 128 6.77 -2.18 2.46
N LEU A 129 5.46 -2.30 2.14
CA LEU A 129 4.99 -2.96 0.91
C LEU A 129 4.82 -1.98 -0.25
N ASN A 130 4.41 -0.75 0.05
CA ASN A 130 4.26 0.32 -0.94
C ASN A 130 4.43 1.71 -0.33
N ARG A 131 4.71 2.67 -1.19
CA ARG A 131 4.61 4.11 -0.91
C ARG A 131 3.48 4.72 -1.70
N ASN A 132 2.87 5.78 -1.14
CA ASN A 132 1.79 6.54 -1.78
C ASN A 132 0.57 5.65 -2.15
N GLY A 133 -0.28 6.12 -3.06
CA GLY A 133 -1.36 5.31 -3.66
C GLY A 133 -2.65 5.30 -2.88
N GLN A 134 -2.98 6.40 -2.20
CA GLN A 134 -4.26 6.63 -1.55
C GLN A 134 -4.82 7.99 -1.93
N ALA A 135 -6.07 8.21 -1.65
CA ALA A 135 -6.72 9.50 -1.85
C ALA A 135 -7.75 9.79 -0.75
N ILE A 136 -8.01 11.09 -0.56
CA ILE A 136 -9.19 11.57 0.12
C ILE A 136 -10.21 11.90 -0.96
N THR A 137 -11.30 11.13 -0.97
CA THR A 137 -12.40 11.26 -1.91
C THR A 137 -13.53 12.02 -1.23
N LEU A 138 -14.00 13.08 -1.86
CA LEU A 138 -15.19 13.83 -1.44
C LEU A 138 -16.39 13.39 -2.28
N SER A 139 -17.60 13.41 -1.72
CA SER A 139 -18.81 13.09 -2.46
C SER A 139 -19.08 14.12 -3.54
N LYS A 140 -19.73 13.69 -4.64
CA LYS A 140 -20.18 14.60 -5.70
C LYS A 140 -21.10 15.69 -5.14
N LYS A 141 -21.95 15.37 -4.14
CA LYS A 141 -22.80 16.32 -3.43
C LYS A 141 -22.00 17.45 -2.77
N LEU A 142 -20.87 17.13 -2.13
CA LEU A 142 -19.98 18.16 -1.57
C LEU A 142 -19.33 19.01 -2.65
N ALA A 143 -18.91 18.38 -3.76
CA ALA A 143 -18.33 19.09 -4.89
C ALA A 143 -19.35 20.09 -5.52
N ASP A 144 -20.60 19.68 -5.65
CA ASP A 144 -21.69 20.54 -6.16
C ASP A 144 -22.00 21.70 -5.20
N ALA A 145 -21.74 21.54 -3.90
CA ALA A 145 -21.80 22.62 -2.91
C ALA A 145 -20.54 23.51 -2.91
N GLY A 146 -19.54 23.22 -3.76
CA GLY A 146 -18.31 23.98 -3.91
C GLY A 146 -17.10 23.46 -3.14
N ALA A 147 -17.20 22.31 -2.47
CA ALA A 147 -16.07 21.67 -1.77
C ALA A 147 -15.31 20.74 -2.70
N VAL A 148 -14.24 21.22 -3.34
CA VAL A 148 -13.43 20.49 -4.32
C VAL A 148 -12.03 20.15 -3.81
N ASP A 149 -11.60 20.76 -2.69
CA ASP A 149 -10.34 20.56 -1.99
C ASP A 149 -10.51 20.90 -0.49
N GLY A 150 -9.43 20.79 0.29
CA GLY A 150 -9.51 21.05 1.73
C GLY A 150 -9.86 22.49 2.10
N ALA A 151 -9.35 23.45 1.35
CA ALA A 151 -9.62 24.87 1.62
C ALA A 151 -11.09 25.25 1.31
N SER A 152 -11.61 24.77 0.21
CA SER A 152 -13.03 24.96 -0.16
C SER A 152 -13.96 24.14 0.75
N LEU A 153 -13.57 22.94 1.16
CA LEU A 153 -14.30 22.14 2.15
C LEU A 153 -14.46 22.92 3.46
N ALA A 154 -13.39 23.51 3.99
CA ALA A 154 -13.44 24.31 5.21
C ALA A 154 -14.42 25.49 5.08
N LYS A 155 -14.46 26.17 3.91
CA LYS A 155 -15.42 27.25 3.65
C LYS A 155 -16.86 26.77 3.60
N VAL A 156 -17.11 25.63 2.95
CA VAL A 156 -18.45 25.02 2.88
C VAL A 156 -18.91 24.62 4.27
N MET A 157 -18.08 23.94 5.08
CA MET A 157 -18.41 23.54 6.44
C MET A 157 -18.64 24.74 7.38
N ALA A 158 -17.90 25.84 7.17
CA ALA A 158 -18.10 27.07 7.95
C ALA A 158 -19.43 27.76 7.63
N LYS A 159 -19.89 27.69 6.39
CA LYS A 159 -21.14 28.29 5.91
C LYS A 159 -22.36 27.43 6.23
N ASP A 160 -22.28 26.15 5.97
CA ASP A 160 -23.37 25.18 6.17
C ASP A 160 -23.11 24.35 7.43
N LYS A 161 -23.81 24.70 8.51
CA LYS A 161 -23.64 24.13 9.87
C LYS A 161 -24.40 22.82 10.09
N ARG A 162 -24.33 21.90 9.13
CA ARG A 162 -24.88 20.55 9.28
C ARG A 162 -23.83 19.57 9.81
N ASP A 163 -24.26 18.37 10.14
CA ASP A 163 -23.37 17.26 10.46
C ASP A 163 -22.68 16.76 9.22
N TYR A 164 -21.35 16.70 9.26
CA TYR A 164 -20.51 16.13 8.21
C TYR A 164 -19.96 14.78 8.66
N THR A 165 -20.06 13.77 7.81
CA THR A 165 -19.56 12.44 8.12
C THR A 165 -18.44 12.07 7.15
N PHE A 166 -17.27 11.75 7.69
CA PHE A 166 -16.15 11.19 6.93
C PHE A 166 -15.88 9.75 7.36
N ALA A 167 -15.28 8.96 6.47
CA ALA A 167 -14.92 7.59 6.79
C ALA A 167 -13.42 7.35 6.67
N GLN A 168 -12.93 6.52 7.55
CA GLN A 168 -11.61 5.91 7.54
C GLN A 168 -11.75 4.40 7.72
N THR A 169 -10.66 3.64 7.62
CA THR A 169 -10.73 2.18 7.58
C THR A 169 -10.42 1.49 8.90
N PHE A 170 -9.67 2.16 9.78
CA PHE A 170 -9.33 1.71 11.13
C PHE A 170 -8.77 2.86 11.97
N PRO A 171 -9.20 3.08 13.23
CA PRO A 171 -8.89 4.28 14.01
C PRO A 171 -7.40 4.61 14.19
N THR A 172 -6.53 3.60 14.37
CA THR A 172 -5.08 3.80 14.49
C THR A 172 -4.33 3.67 13.16
N GLY A 173 -5.06 3.39 12.05
CA GLY A 173 -4.49 3.09 10.75
C GLY A 173 -4.05 4.32 9.96
N THR A 174 -3.31 4.09 8.89
CA THR A 174 -2.80 5.12 7.98
C THR A 174 -3.91 6.03 7.45
N HIS A 175 -5.02 5.49 7.00
CA HIS A 175 -6.14 6.26 6.42
C HIS A 175 -6.76 7.25 7.41
N ALA A 176 -6.89 6.87 8.69
CA ALA A 176 -7.35 7.78 9.74
C ALA A 176 -6.35 8.92 9.94
N MET A 177 -5.05 8.61 10.00
CA MET A 177 -4.00 9.60 10.22
C MET A 177 -3.90 10.58 9.05
N TRP A 178 -4.02 10.11 7.78
CA TRP A 178 -4.05 10.98 6.61
C TRP A 178 -5.27 11.88 6.60
N LEU A 179 -6.46 11.34 6.85
CA LEU A 179 -7.71 12.11 6.90
C LEU A 179 -7.66 13.19 7.98
N TYR A 180 -7.23 12.83 9.19
CA TYR A 180 -7.14 13.75 10.32
C TYR A 180 -6.11 14.84 10.07
N TYR A 181 -4.95 14.46 9.54
CA TYR A 181 -3.89 15.42 9.23
C TYR A 181 -4.34 16.43 8.17
N TRP A 182 -4.98 15.95 7.10
CA TRP A 182 -5.47 16.80 6.02
C TRP A 182 -6.58 17.74 6.48
N LEU A 183 -7.59 17.26 7.21
CA LEU A 183 -8.65 18.10 7.76
C LEU A 183 -8.06 19.19 8.67
N ALA A 184 -7.16 18.81 9.59
CA ALA A 184 -6.51 19.71 10.51
C ALA A 184 -5.63 20.78 9.83
N ALA A 185 -4.94 20.43 8.76
CA ALA A 185 -4.14 21.38 7.97
C ALA A 185 -5.00 22.46 7.31
N HIS A 186 -6.29 22.20 7.14
CA HIS A 186 -7.28 23.18 6.64
C HIS A 186 -8.15 23.79 7.75
N GLY A 187 -7.76 23.62 9.02
CA GLY A 187 -8.44 24.20 10.17
C GLY A 187 -9.70 23.47 10.62
N ILE A 188 -9.98 22.28 10.08
CA ILE A 188 -11.12 21.44 10.49
C ILE A 188 -10.64 20.44 11.57
N ASN A 189 -11.24 20.47 12.74
CA ASN A 189 -10.95 19.46 13.76
C ASN A 189 -11.76 18.18 13.49
N PRO A 190 -11.13 17.06 13.11
CA PRO A 190 -11.83 15.83 12.73
C PRO A 190 -12.63 15.21 13.87
N LEU A 191 -12.33 15.54 15.12
CA LEU A 191 -12.99 14.99 16.30
C LEU A 191 -14.09 15.90 16.87
N LYS A 192 -14.18 17.17 16.42
CA LYS A 192 -15.15 18.17 16.90
C LYS A 192 -16.07 18.67 15.81
N ASP A 193 -15.52 18.91 14.61
CA ASP A 193 -16.24 19.55 13.51
C ASP A 193 -16.85 18.54 12.54
N ALA A 194 -16.54 17.23 12.71
CA ALA A 194 -17.04 16.17 11.88
C ALA A 194 -17.25 14.88 12.69
N LYS A 195 -18.12 14.01 12.17
CA LYS A 195 -18.24 12.63 12.62
C LYS A 195 -17.32 11.78 11.75
N VAL A 196 -16.43 11.00 12.36
CA VAL A 196 -15.59 10.06 11.62
C VAL A 196 -15.97 8.64 11.97
N ILE A 197 -16.31 7.84 10.95
CA ILE A 197 -16.77 6.46 11.05
C ILE A 197 -15.74 5.49 10.46
N THR A 198 -15.81 4.24 10.89
CA THR A 198 -14.97 3.16 10.36
C THR A 198 -15.77 2.37 9.32
N VAL A 199 -15.26 2.28 8.10
CA VAL A 199 -15.87 1.51 7.00
C VAL A 199 -14.81 0.66 6.32
N PRO A 200 -15.07 -0.65 6.10
CA PRO A 200 -14.15 -1.50 5.34
C PRO A 200 -13.95 -0.99 3.90
N PRO A 201 -12.73 -1.07 3.34
CA PRO A 201 -12.41 -0.51 2.03
C PRO A 201 -13.36 -0.89 0.90
N PRO A 202 -13.77 -2.17 0.71
CA PRO A 202 -14.70 -2.53 -0.38
C PRO A 202 -16.11 -1.95 -0.23
N GLN A 203 -16.45 -1.44 0.95
CA GLN A 203 -17.78 -0.87 1.23
C GLN A 203 -17.83 0.66 1.08
N MET A 204 -16.67 1.34 0.89
CA MET A 204 -16.59 2.80 0.84
C MET A 204 -17.48 3.39 -0.27
N VAL A 205 -17.33 2.87 -1.48
CA VAL A 205 -18.07 3.36 -2.66
C VAL A 205 -19.58 3.19 -2.49
N ALA A 206 -20.03 2.04 -2.01
CA ALA A 206 -21.46 1.78 -1.79
C ALA A 206 -22.05 2.70 -0.71
N ASN A 207 -21.33 2.91 0.40
CA ASN A 207 -21.78 3.81 1.46
C ASN A 207 -21.82 5.28 1.01
N MET A 208 -20.86 5.74 0.21
CA MET A 208 -20.91 7.10 -0.37
C MET A 208 -22.08 7.24 -1.34
N ARG A 209 -22.34 6.23 -2.18
CA ARG A 209 -23.45 6.22 -3.17
C ARG A 209 -24.80 6.45 -2.51
N VAL A 210 -25.05 5.84 -1.35
CA VAL A 210 -26.33 6.01 -0.62
C VAL A 210 -26.33 7.20 0.34
N GLY A 211 -25.27 8.01 0.36
CA GLY A 211 -25.20 9.25 1.13
C GLY A 211 -24.87 9.08 2.62
N ASN A 212 -24.32 7.92 3.04
CA ASN A 212 -23.93 7.68 4.43
C ASN A 212 -22.70 8.46 4.86
N MET A 213 -21.97 9.07 3.93
CA MET A 213 -20.78 9.86 4.20
C MET A 213 -20.54 10.95 3.15
N ASP A 214 -19.88 12.00 3.57
CA ASP A 214 -19.49 13.14 2.74
C ASP A 214 -18.12 12.97 2.06
N GLY A 215 -17.27 12.16 2.67
CA GLY A 215 -15.94 11.85 2.14
C GLY A 215 -15.29 10.70 2.89
N TYR A 216 -14.17 10.24 2.35
CA TYR A 216 -13.38 9.17 2.98
C TYR A 216 -11.92 9.21 2.57
N CYS A 217 -11.05 8.62 3.40
CA CYS A 217 -9.69 8.26 3.05
C CYS A 217 -9.57 6.74 2.97
N VAL A 218 -9.06 6.23 1.85
CA VAL A 218 -8.89 4.80 1.61
C VAL A 218 -7.80 4.56 0.57
N GLY A 219 -7.21 3.36 0.59
CA GLY A 219 -6.29 2.90 -0.46
C GLY A 219 -7.00 2.65 -1.79
N GLU A 220 -6.26 2.77 -2.89
CA GLU A 220 -6.78 2.44 -4.21
C GLU A 220 -7.11 0.93 -4.32
N PRO A 221 -8.11 0.57 -5.13
CA PRO A 221 -8.74 1.38 -6.20
C PRO A 221 -10.03 2.12 -5.79
N TRP A 222 -10.39 2.17 -4.52
CA TRP A 222 -11.72 2.61 -4.10
C TRP A 222 -11.92 4.13 -4.21
N GLY A 223 -10.84 4.92 -4.17
CA GLY A 223 -10.89 6.34 -4.52
C GLY A 223 -11.22 6.53 -6.00
N HIS A 224 -10.44 5.89 -6.88
CA HIS A 224 -10.65 5.97 -8.32
C HIS A 224 -11.99 5.35 -8.76
N ARG A 225 -12.44 4.29 -8.13
CA ARG A 225 -13.75 3.67 -8.41
C ARG A 225 -14.90 4.64 -8.19
N ALA A 226 -14.87 5.47 -7.15
CA ALA A 226 -15.90 6.48 -6.93
C ALA A 226 -15.91 7.55 -8.02
N ILE A 227 -14.73 7.88 -8.59
CA ILE A 227 -14.63 8.81 -9.73
C ILE A 227 -15.24 8.20 -10.99
N ILE A 228 -14.89 6.93 -11.32
CA ILE A 228 -15.45 6.20 -12.46
C ILE A 228 -16.98 6.11 -12.35
N ASP A 229 -17.49 5.84 -11.16
CA ASP A 229 -18.92 5.71 -10.90
C ASP A 229 -19.65 7.09 -10.84
N GLY A 230 -18.94 8.21 -10.97
CA GLY A 230 -19.50 9.57 -10.96
C GLY A 230 -20.09 10.02 -9.63
N ILE A 231 -19.75 9.35 -8.52
CA ILE A 231 -20.31 9.64 -7.17
C ILE A 231 -19.37 10.41 -6.27
N GLY A 232 -18.10 10.50 -6.63
CA GLY A 232 -17.08 11.18 -5.85
C GLY A 232 -16.08 11.95 -6.71
N ILE A 233 -15.30 12.78 -6.05
CA ILE A 233 -14.18 13.51 -6.63
C ILE A 233 -12.91 13.24 -5.84
N THR A 234 -11.75 13.37 -6.47
CA THR A 234 -10.45 13.36 -5.75
C THR A 234 -10.25 14.73 -5.10
N GLY A 235 -10.46 14.82 -3.79
CA GLY A 235 -10.21 16.06 -3.03
C GLY A 235 -8.72 16.33 -2.85
N THR A 236 -7.92 15.27 -2.61
CA THR A 236 -6.46 15.29 -2.61
C THR A 236 -5.92 13.87 -2.72
N THR A 237 -4.68 13.73 -3.18
CA THR A 237 -3.92 12.47 -3.07
C THR A 237 -3.11 12.49 -1.77
N THR A 238 -2.76 11.32 -1.23
CA THR A 238 -1.99 11.28 0.02
C THR A 238 -0.52 11.66 -0.17
N GLN A 239 0.02 11.48 -1.37
CA GLN A 239 1.36 11.99 -1.72
C GLN A 239 1.44 13.53 -1.75
N ASP A 240 0.30 14.23 -1.84
CA ASP A 240 0.24 15.68 -1.64
C ASP A 240 0.22 16.07 -0.15
N ILE A 241 -0.18 15.15 0.73
CA ILE A 241 -0.11 15.33 2.18
C ILE A 241 1.32 15.07 2.69
N TRP A 242 1.89 13.96 2.28
CA TRP A 242 3.27 13.57 2.60
C TRP A 242 3.90 12.85 1.39
N PRO A 243 4.78 13.51 0.62
CA PRO A 243 5.49 12.88 -0.49
C PRO A 243 6.28 11.65 -0.04
N GLU A 244 6.17 10.56 -0.79
CA GLU A 244 6.85 9.29 -0.51
C GLU A 244 6.51 8.70 0.87
N HIS A 245 5.28 8.92 1.36
CA HIS A 245 4.85 8.35 2.63
C HIS A 245 4.81 6.82 2.60
N PRO A 246 5.13 6.16 3.74
CA PRO A 246 4.93 4.72 3.87
C PRO A 246 3.43 4.42 3.95
N GLU A 247 3.01 3.24 3.50
CA GLU A 247 1.59 2.92 3.56
C GLU A 247 1.34 1.55 4.18
N LYS A 248 1.31 0.49 3.39
CA LYS A 248 1.17 -0.87 3.95
C LYS A 248 2.52 -1.44 4.33
N VAL A 249 2.47 -2.30 5.31
CA VAL A 249 3.63 -3.06 5.75
C VAL A 249 3.32 -4.56 5.74
N LEU A 250 4.35 -5.37 5.62
CA LEU A 250 4.31 -6.77 5.95
C LEU A 250 4.45 -6.88 7.47
N GLY A 251 3.32 -7.05 8.14
CA GLY A 251 3.23 -7.10 9.60
C GLY A 251 3.02 -8.52 10.11
N THR A 252 3.57 -8.79 11.29
CA THR A 252 3.43 -10.07 12.01
C THR A 252 3.56 -9.83 13.51
N THR A 253 3.59 -10.90 14.31
CA THR A 253 3.92 -10.83 15.74
C THR A 253 5.43 -11.00 15.98
N SER A 254 5.94 -10.38 17.04
CA SER A 254 7.34 -10.59 17.45
C SER A 254 7.64 -12.05 17.77
N ASP A 255 6.64 -12.80 18.28
CA ASP A 255 6.78 -14.23 18.56
C ASP A 255 7.00 -15.04 17.27
N PHE A 256 6.32 -14.67 16.18
CA PHE A 256 6.53 -15.32 14.88
C PHE A 256 7.96 -15.13 14.39
N VAL A 257 8.48 -13.91 14.45
CA VAL A 257 9.85 -13.61 14.01
C VAL A 257 10.88 -14.36 14.85
N LYS A 258 10.68 -14.44 16.17
CA LYS A 258 11.58 -15.19 17.06
C LYS A 258 11.56 -16.69 16.80
N LYS A 259 10.36 -17.23 16.52
CA LYS A 259 10.17 -18.68 16.33
C LYS A 259 10.57 -19.15 14.93
N TYR A 260 10.37 -18.31 13.92
CA TYR A 260 10.53 -18.66 12.51
C TYR A 260 11.36 -17.60 11.74
N PRO A 261 12.60 -17.30 12.16
CA PRO A 261 13.39 -16.21 11.56
C PRO A 261 13.76 -16.47 10.10
N ASN A 262 14.08 -17.71 9.71
CA ASN A 262 14.40 -18.04 8.32
C ASN A 262 13.15 -17.99 7.43
N THR A 263 11.99 -18.41 7.94
CA THR A 263 10.70 -18.26 7.25
C THR A 263 10.38 -16.78 7.02
N ALA A 264 10.55 -15.92 8.05
CA ALA A 264 10.32 -14.49 7.93
C ALA A 264 11.24 -13.86 6.88
N ARG A 265 12.55 -14.23 6.87
CA ARG A 265 13.51 -13.80 5.85
C ARG A 265 13.10 -14.26 4.44
N ALA A 266 12.67 -15.52 4.29
CA ALA A 266 12.21 -16.08 3.01
C ALA A 266 11.01 -15.32 2.46
N VAL A 267 10.04 -14.96 3.30
CA VAL A 267 8.87 -14.16 2.88
C VAL A 267 9.30 -12.76 2.44
N ILE A 268 10.18 -12.08 3.19
CA ILE A 268 10.71 -10.76 2.77
C ILE A 268 11.35 -10.87 1.39
N MET A 269 12.18 -11.89 1.14
CA MET A 269 12.85 -12.06 -0.16
C MET A 269 11.85 -12.30 -1.28
N ALA A 270 10.85 -13.16 -1.09
CA ALA A 270 9.81 -13.44 -2.09
C ALA A 270 8.99 -12.19 -2.43
N VAL A 271 8.61 -11.42 -1.41
CA VAL A 271 7.83 -10.18 -1.60
C VAL A 271 8.67 -9.07 -2.23
N LEU A 272 9.96 -8.95 -1.90
CA LEU A 272 10.88 -8.02 -2.56
C LEU A 272 11.06 -8.32 -4.04
N GLU A 273 11.18 -9.59 -4.43
CA GLU A 273 11.25 -9.96 -5.86
C GLU A 273 9.96 -9.65 -6.60
N ALA A 274 8.80 -9.90 -5.97
CA ALA A 274 7.51 -9.52 -6.53
C ALA A 274 7.38 -8.00 -6.69
N SER A 275 7.77 -7.24 -5.68
CA SER A 275 7.77 -5.76 -5.71
C SER A 275 8.66 -5.22 -6.85
N ARG A 276 9.88 -5.76 -6.97
CA ARG A 276 10.81 -5.44 -8.08
C ARG A 276 10.22 -5.79 -9.44
N TRP A 277 9.58 -6.96 -9.54
CA TRP A 277 8.95 -7.39 -10.78
C TRP A 277 7.80 -6.46 -11.19
N ILE A 278 6.95 -6.03 -10.25
CA ILE A 278 5.84 -5.10 -10.52
C ILE A 278 6.37 -3.79 -11.10
N ASP A 279 7.37 -3.19 -10.48
CA ASP A 279 7.91 -1.87 -10.89
C ASP A 279 8.90 -1.94 -12.05
N ALA A 280 9.26 -3.14 -12.55
CA ALA A 280 10.20 -3.30 -13.67
C ALA A 280 9.67 -2.76 -15.01
N GLY A 281 8.37 -2.51 -15.15
CA GLY A 281 7.85 -1.88 -16.34
C GLY A 281 6.33 -2.00 -16.52
N LEU A 282 5.85 -1.35 -17.58
CA LEU A 282 4.44 -1.23 -17.90
C LEU A 282 3.76 -2.60 -18.10
N ILE A 283 4.43 -3.54 -18.78
CA ILE A 283 3.89 -4.88 -19.03
C ILE A 283 3.61 -5.61 -17.71
N ASN A 284 4.53 -5.52 -16.75
CA ASN A 284 4.40 -6.16 -15.44
C ASN A 284 3.30 -5.50 -14.59
N LYS A 285 3.20 -4.16 -14.60
CA LYS A 285 2.12 -3.43 -13.94
C LYS A 285 0.75 -3.82 -14.50
N ASN A 286 0.61 -3.91 -15.82
CA ASN A 286 -0.63 -4.36 -16.45
C ASN A 286 -0.98 -5.81 -16.05
N LYS A 287 0.01 -6.72 -16.11
CA LYS A 287 -0.20 -8.11 -15.71
C LYS A 287 -0.59 -8.25 -14.23
N MET A 288 0.05 -7.47 -13.37
CA MET A 288 -0.32 -7.40 -11.95
C MET A 288 -1.77 -6.92 -11.79
N ALA A 289 -2.16 -5.82 -12.46
CA ALA A 289 -3.52 -5.29 -12.38
C ALA A 289 -4.57 -6.29 -12.88
N GLU A 290 -4.32 -6.97 -14.01
CA GLU A 290 -5.18 -8.06 -14.51
C GLU A 290 -5.34 -9.18 -13.48
N THR A 291 -4.23 -9.57 -12.83
CA THR A 291 -4.23 -10.64 -11.83
C THR A 291 -5.04 -10.26 -10.59
N ILE A 292 -4.76 -9.09 -10.00
CA ILE A 292 -5.42 -8.72 -8.75
C ILE A 292 -6.85 -8.19 -8.95
N ALA A 293 -7.26 -7.85 -10.17
CA ALA A 293 -8.64 -7.46 -10.49
C ALA A 293 -9.64 -8.60 -10.28
N ASP A 294 -9.17 -9.86 -10.29
CA ASP A 294 -10.00 -11.04 -10.10
C ASP A 294 -10.75 -11.00 -8.76
N LYS A 295 -11.92 -11.69 -8.74
CA LYS A 295 -12.78 -11.82 -7.55
C LYS A 295 -12.08 -12.47 -6.35
N ALA A 296 -11.06 -13.27 -6.59
CA ALA A 296 -10.26 -13.87 -5.52
C ALA A 296 -9.45 -12.83 -4.75
N TYR A 297 -9.17 -11.69 -5.36
CA TYR A 297 -8.33 -10.64 -4.77
C TYR A 297 -9.11 -9.34 -4.56
N VAL A 298 -8.97 -8.35 -5.43
CA VAL A 298 -9.58 -7.02 -5.23
C VAL A 298 -11.04 -6.98 -5.66
N ASN A 299 -11.41 -7.74 -6.71
CA ASN A 299 -12.77 -7.80 -7.26
C ASN A 299 -13.24 -6.43 -7.80
N THR A 300 -12.50 -5.89 -8.76
CA THR A 300 -12.84 -4.63 -9.44
C THR A 300 -12.39 -4.68 -10.91
N SER A 301 -12.68 -3.63 -11.69
CA SER A 301 -12.20 -3.55 -13.06
C SER A 301 -10.68 -3.31 -13.11
N VAL A 302 -10.03 -3.86 -14.13
CA VAL A 302 -8.61 -3.62 -14.40
C VAL A 302 -8.32 -2.12 -14.56
N ASP A 303 -9.20 -1.38 -15.22
CA ASP A 303 -9.05 0.06 -15.43
C ASP A 303 -9.03 0.84 -14.11
N ALA A 304 -9.88 0.46 -13.14
CA ALA A 304 -9.89 1.10 -11.82
C ALA A 304 -8.53 1.00 -11.10
N ILE A 305 -7.80 -0.10 -11.33
CA ILE A 305 -6.46 -0.32 -10.77
C ILE A 305 -5.39 0.38 -11.61
N ASN A 306 -5.41 0.16 -12.94
CA ASN A 306 -4.33 0.56 -13.85
C ASN A 306 -4.06 2.07 -13.86
N GLN A 307 -5.08 2.89 -13.90
CA GLN A 307 -4.88 4.34 -14.01
C GLN A 307 -3.98 4.86 -12.87
N ARG A 308 -4.28 4.49 -11.64
CA ARG A 308 -3.53 4.97 -10.46
C ARG A 308 -2.11 4.41 -10.35
N ILE A 309 -1.89 3.14 -10.69
CA ILE A 309 -0.55 2.54 -10.66
C ILE A 309 0.33 3.00 -11.82
N LEU A 310 -0.27 3.56 -12.87
CA LEU A 310 0.45 4.18 -14.00
C LEU A 310 0.64 5.69 -13.79
N GLY A 311 0.22 6.24 -12.67
CA GLY A 311 0.34 7.66 -12.38
C GLY A 311 -0.69 8.55 -13.08
N ARG A 312 -1.73 7.98 -13.68
CA ARG A 312 -2.76 8.70 -14.40
C ARG A 312 -3.92 9.03 -13.47
N TYR A 313 -4.08 10.29 -13.20
CA TYR A 313 -5.06 10.79 -12.24
C TYR A 313 -6.15 11.61 -12.93
N GLN A 314 -7.33 11.57 -12.34
CA GLN A 314 -8.45 12.45 -12.66
C GLN A 314 -9.17 12.84 -11.37
N ASN A 315 -9.67 14.08 -11.35
CA ASN A 315 -10.39 14.58 -10.18
C ASN A 315 -11.90 14.36 -10.21
N GLY A 316 -12.48 13.86 -11.31
CA GLY A 316 -13.92 13.70 -11.46
C GLY A 316 -14.66 15.00 -11.82
N LEU A 317 -13.94 16.10 -12.09
CA LEU A 317 -14.45 17.41 -12.51
C LEU A 317 -13.83 17.90 -13.83
N GLY A 318 -13.31 16.98 -14.66
CA GLY A 318 -12.71 17.28 -15.95
C GLY A 318 -11.19 17.52 -15.90
N LYS A 319 -10.56 17.64 -14.73
CA LYS A 319 -9.11 17.77 -14.63
C LYS A 319 -8.45 16.38 -14.61
N THR A 320 -7.43 16.21 -15.46
CA THR A 320 -6.55 15.05 -15.49
C THR A 320 -5.10 15.49 -15.33
N TRP A 321 -4.24 14.63 -14.77
CA TRP A 321 -2.80 14.88 -14.67
C TRP A 321 -2.05 13.57 -14.51
N ASP A 322 -0.77 13.57 -14.88
CA ASP A 322 0.17 12.50 -14.56
C ASP A 322 0.93 12.87 -13.29
N ASP A 323 1.02 11.95 -12.34
CA ASP A 323 1.75 12.13 -11.09
C ASP A 323 2.91 11.13 -11.02
N PRO A 324 4.17 11.58 -11.07
CA PRO A 324 5.33 10.71 -10.93
C PRO A 324 5.45 10.09 -9.54
N ARG A 325 4.78 10.67 -8.53
CA ARG A 325 4.72 10.16 -7.15
C ARG A 325 3.50 9.23 -6.93
N HIS A 326 3.09 8.50 -7.97
CA HIS A 326 2.05 7.49 -7.84
C HIS A 326 2.51 6.33 -6.94
N MET A 327 1.62 5.36 -6.70
CA MET A 327 1.94 4.15 -5.94
C MET A 327 3.18 3.46 -6.50
N LYS A 328 4.15 3.19 -5.63
CA LYS A 328 5.38 2.46 -5.92
C LYS A 328 5.49 1.25 -5.00
N PHE A 329 5.97 0.12 -5.55
CA PHE A 329 6.18 -1.11 -4.81
C PHE A 329 7.66 -1.38 -4.51
N PHE A 330 8.58 -0.87 -5.34
CA PHE A 330 10.00 -1.14 -5.21
C PHE A 330 10.87 0.10 -5.38
N ASP A 331 10.76 0.82 -6.51
CA ASP A 331 11.49 2.06 -6.83
C ASP A 331 12.99 1.91 -6.53
N ASP A 332 13.66 0.94 -7.18
CA ASP A 332 15.09 0.59 -6.98
C ASP A 332 15.47 0.27 -5.51
N GLY A 333 14.51 -0.25 -4.73
CA GLY A 333 14.69 -0.61 -3.32
C GLY A 333 14.38 0.53 -2.35
N ALA A 334 14.06 1.72 -2.83
CA ALA A 334 13.78 2.87 -1.97
C ALA A 334 12.50 2.71 -1.14
N VAL A 335 11.53 1.89 -1.59
CA VAL A 335 10.21 1.72 -0.96
C VAL A 335 10.26 0.91 0.32
N ASN A 336 11.00 -0.21 0.30
CA ASN A 336 10.68 -1.35 1.17
C ASN A 336 11.36 -1.33 2.54
N PHE A 337 12.36 -0.48 2.73
CA PHE A 337 13.05 -0.39 4.03
C PHE A 337 12.11 0.18 5.11
N PRO A 338 11.94 -0.52 6.26
CA PRO A 338 11.06 -0.08 7.33
C PRO A 338 11.75 0.99 8.20
N TYR A 339 11.75 2.26 7.75
CA TYR A 339 12.36 3.36 8.49
C TYR A 339 11.77 3.50 9.89
N LEU A 340 12.63 3.71 10.90
CA LEU A 340 12.18 3.95 12.27
C LEU A 340 11.38 5.24 12.39
N SER A 341 11.83 6.30 11.69
CA SER A 341 11.12 7.58 11.66
C SER A 341 9.70 7.47 11.13
N ASP A 342 9.44 6.56 10.19
CA ASP A 342 8.09 6.35 9.66
C ASP A 342 7.14 5.81 10.75
N GLY A 343 7.58 4.79 11.48
CA GLY A 343 6.80 4.25 12.59
C GLY A 343 6.62 5.25 13.74
N MET A 344 7.67 6.01 14.07
CA MET A 344 7.60 7.06 15.08
C MET A 344 6.59 8.15 14.70
N TRP A 345 6.45 8.49 13.40
CA TRP A 345 5.44 9.45 12.96
C TRP A 345 4.02 9.00 13.32
N PHE A 346 3.67 7.72 13.12
CA PHE A 346 2.35 7.21 13.53
C PHE A 346 2.13 7.33 15.02
N LEU A 347 3.15 7.08 15.84
CA LEU A 347 3.06 7.29 17.30
C LEU A 347 2.80 8.75 17.66
N THR A 348 3.43 9.71 16.95
CA THR A 348 3.16 11.13 17.16
C THR A 348 1.72 11.51 16.84
N GLN A 349 1.16 10.92 15.78
CA GLN A 349 -0.24 11.15 15.42
C GLN A 349 -1.20 10.43 16.38
N HIS A 350 -0.87 9.22 16.85
CA HIS A 350 -1.67 8.56 17.90
C HIS A 350 -1.72 9.41 19.19
N LYS A 351 -0.59 10.04 19.55
CA LYS A 351 -0.55 11.00 20.69
C LYS A 351 -1.35 12.26 20.38
N ARG A 352 -1.13 12.88 19.21
CA ARG A 352 -1.82 14.10 18.78
C ARG A 352 -3.34 13.95 18.84
N TRP A 353 -3.87 12.80 18.45
CA TRP A 353 -5.31 12.53 18.37
C TRP A 353 -5.90 11.87 19.62
N GLY A 354 -5.14 11.82 20.72
CA GLY A 354 -5.62 11.31 22.00
C GLY A 354 -5.80 9.79 22.08
N LEU A 355 -5.30 9.03 21.10
CA LEU A 355 -5.26 7.58 21.16
C LEU A 355 -4.24 7.08 22.20
N LEU A 356 -3.15 7.81 22.38
CA LEU A 356 -2.18 7.64 23.45
C LEU A 356 -2.33 8.76 24.47
N LYS A 357 -2.52 8.38 25.74
CA LYS A 357 -2.63 9.33 26.85
C LYS A 357 -1.31 10.07 27.10
N ASP A 358 -0.21 9.32 27.10
CA ASP A 358 1.13 9.83 27.38
C ASP A 358 2.04 9.66 26.15
N HIS A 359 3.17 10.37 26.11
CA HIS A 359 4.20 10.15 25.11
C HIS A 359 4.87 8.79 25.34
N PRO A 360 4.89 7.89 24.33
CA PRO A 360 5.61 6.64 24.45
C PRO A 360 7.13 6.86 24.30
N ASP A 361 7.92 5.84 24.60
CA ASP A 361 9.28 5.78 24.08
C ASP A 361 9.24 5.56 22.55
N TYR A 362 9.25 6.64 21.81
CA TYR A 362 9.08 6.65 20.35
C TYR A 362 10.14 5.81 19.62
N LEU A 363 11.41 6.04 19.95
CA LEU A 363 12.52 5.36 19.29
C LEU A 363 12.66 3.92 19.75
N GLY A 364 12.53 3.65 21.04
CA GLY A 364 12.55 2.30 21.59
C GLY A 364 11.43 1.45 21.03
N THR A 365 10.22 1.99 20.95
CA THR A 365 9.04 1.32 20.35
C THR A 365 9.29 1.02 18.87
N ALA A 366 9.78 1.99 18.09
CA ALA A 366 10.09 1.78 16.68
C ALA A 366 11.18 0.72 16.47
N LYS A 367 12.23 0.72 17.28
CA LYS A 367 13.30 -0.31 17.25
C LYS A 367 12.79 -1.70 17.61
N ALA A 368 11.82 -1.80 18.53
CA ALA A 368 11.24 -3.09 18.91
C ALA A 368 10.36 -3.67 17.80
N ILE A 369 9.65 -2.82 17.07
CA ILE A 369 8.69 -3.23 16.03
C ILE A 369 9.37 -3.43 14.68
N ASN A 370 10.14 -2.45 14.19
CA ASN A 370 10.68 -2.48 12.82
C ASN A 370 11.93 -3.37 12.74
N GLN A 371 11.84 -4.45 11.98
CA GLN A 371 12.86 -5.49 11.84
C GLN A 371 13.94 -5.09 10.81
N THR A 372 14.55 -3.92 10.99
CA THR A 372 15.52 -3.32 10.04
C THR A 372 16.71 -4.24 9.74
N LYS A 373 17.18 -4.99 10.74
CA LYS A 373 18.30 -5.95 10.57
C LYS A 373 17.90 -7.13 9.71
N LEU A 374 16.76 -7.76 10.00
CA LEU A 374 16.24 -8.90 9.24
C LEU A 374 15.94 -8.50 7.78
N TYR A 375 15.37 -7.29 7.59
CA TYR A 375 15.18 -6.72 6.25
C TYR A 375 16.51 -6.55 5.52
N ALA A 376 17.53 -5.98 6.19
CA ALA A 376 18.85 -5.74 5.58
C ALA A 376 19.52 -7.04 5.15
N GLU A 377 19.40 -8.10 5.93
CA GLU A 377 19.91 -9.44 5.58
C GLU A 377 19.23 -9.98 4.31
N ALA A 378 17.89 -9.91 4.25
CA ALA A 378 17.11 -10.35 3.08
C ALA A 378 17.42 -9.52 1.82
N ALA A 379 17.45 -8.19 1.96
CA ALA A 379 17.73 -7.25 0.88
C ALA A 379 19.16 -7.44 0.31
N SER A 380 20.15 -7.61 1.19
CA SER A 380 21.55 -7.85 0.80
C SER A 380 21.71 -9.14 0.00
N ALA A 381 21.02 -10.22 0.39
CA ALA A 381 21.01 -11.47 -0.36
C ALA A 381 20.45 -11.31 -1.79
N LEU A 382 19.58 -10.33 -2.00
CA LEU A 382 19.01 -9.96 -3.31
C LEU A 382 19.79 -8.84 -4.01
N LYS A 383 20.92 -8.40 -3.45
CA LYS A 383 21.72 -7.29 -3.95
C LYS A 383 20.92 -5.97 -4.04
N ILE A 384 20.00 -5.78 -3.11
CA ILE A 384 19.24 -4.53 -2.95
C ILE A 384 19.98 -3.63 -1.99
N SER A 385 20.15 -2.37 -2.36
CA SER A 385 20.77 -1.35 -1.50
C SER A 385 19.92 -1.10 -0.26
N VAL A 386 20.58 -1.02 0.90
CA VAL A 386 19.94 -0.74 2.19
C VAL A 386 20.40 0.63 2.69
N PRO A 387 19.49 1.50 3.14
CA PRO A 387 19.86 2.77 3.74
C PRO A 387 20.79 2.60 4.94
N LYS A 388 21.82 3.44 5.03
CA LYS A 388 22.74 3.45 6.18
C LYS A 388 22.09 4.04 7.43
N ASP A 389 21.23 5.05 7.25
CA ASP A 389 20.49 5.69 8.32
C ASP A 389 19.05 5.13 8.34
N PRO A 390 18.60 4.54 9.46
CA PRO A 390 17.23 4.09 9.60
C PRO A 390 16.22 5.23 9.81
N MET A 391 16.68 6.48 9.82
CA MET A 391 15.87 7.69 9.92
C MET A 391 15.79 8.38 8.57
N ARG A 392 14.66 9.01 8.28
CA ARG A 392 14.48 9.88 7.12
C ARG A 392 13.69 11.13 7.48
N SER A 393 13.88 12.19 6.72
CA SER A 393 13.15 13.45 6.87
C SER A 393 12.16 13.65 5.73
N SER A 394 11.04 14.27 6.05
CA SER A 394 9.98 14.58 5.08
C SER A 394 9.30 15.90 5.44
N LYS A 395 8.91 16.68 4.43
CA LYS A 395 8.11 17.89 4.59
C LYS A 395 6.66 17.57 4.22
N LEU A 396 5.72 17.86 5.13
CA LEU A 396 4.31 17.58 4.93
C LEU A 396 3.58 18.81 4.32
N LEU A 397 2.32 18.63 3.99
CA LEU A 397 1.51 19.61 3.24
C LEU A 397 1.40 20.98 3.90
N ASP A 398 1.44 21.04 5.22
CA ASP A 398 1.40 22.29 6.02
C ASP A 398 2.78 22.94 6.19
N GLY A 399 3.79 22.41 5.52
CA GLY A 399 5.17 22.90 5.59
C GLY A 399 5.96 22.41 6.80
N VAL A 400 5.33 21.66 7.71
CA VAL A 400 6.00 21.07 8.87
C VAL A 400 6.95 19.96 8.43
N VAL A 401 8.16 19.97 8.96
CA VAL A 401 9.18 18.95 8.69
C VAL A 401 9.14 17.89 9.78
N TRP A 402 9.02 16.65 9.39
CA TRP A 402 9.21 15.48 10.23
C TRP A 402 10.60 14.89 9.96
N ASP A 403 11.45 14.83 10.98
CA ASP A 403 12.81 14.26 10.88
C ASP A 403 13.13 13.24 11.99
N GLY A 404 12.14 12.93 12.85
CA GLY A 404 12.26 11.96 13.93
C GLY A 404 13.11 12.39 15.14
N LYS A 405 13.68 13.58 15.16
CA LYS A 405 14.61 14.00 16.24
C LYS A 405 13.93 14.33 17.56
N ASP A 406 12.78 15.00 17.51
CA ASP A 406 12.03 15.38 18.71
C ASP A 406 10.55 15.06 18.53
N PRO A 407 10.17 13.77 18.64
CA PRO A 407 8.81 13.32 18.36
C PRO A 407 7.78 13.85 19.36
N ALA A 408 8.15 14.08 20.61
CA ALA A 408 7.23 14.63 21.60
C ALA A 408 6.89 16.08 21.28
N LYS A 409 7.89 16.93 21.06
CA LYS A 409 7.69 18.31 20.62
C LYS A 409 6.91 18.40 19.31
N TYR A 410 7.21 17.51 18.34
CA TYR A 410 6.47 17.44 17.09
C TYR A 410 4.99 17.16 17.34
N ALA A 411 4.64 16.14 18.14
CA ALA A 411 3.25 15.80 18.44
C ALA A 411 2.50 16.98 19.13
N ASP A 412 3.19 17.71 20.01
CA ASP A 412 2.61 18.83 20.77
C ASP A 412 2.51 20.14 19.99
N SER A 413 3.26 20.28 18.87
CA SER A 413 3.35 21.54 18.10
C SER A 413 2.07 21.91 17.34
N PHE A 414 1.16 20.97 17.13
CA PHE A 414 -0.04 21.19 16.34
C PHE A 414 -1.13 21.94 17.09
N LYS A 415 -1.73 22.95 16.43
CA LYS A 415 -2.86 23.72 17.00
C LYS A 415 -4.15 22.91 17.07
N VAL A 416 -4.41 22.10 16.02
CA VAL A 416 -5.58 21.21 15.94
C VAL A 416 -5.17 19.82 16.42
N LYS A 417 -5.78 19.37 17.50
CA LYS A 417 -5.52 18.08 18.14
C LYS A 417 -6.75 17.57 18.89
N GLY A 418 -6.76 16.30 19.30
CA GLY A 418 -7.80 15.66 20.08
C GLY A 418 -7.82 16.09 21.54
#